data_51bab5542e3ea40b1266aa08a3f56818
#
_entry.id   51bab5542e3ea40b1266aa08a3f56818
#
_cell.length_a   1.000
_cell.length_b   1.000
_cell.length_c   1.000
_cell.angle_alpha   90.00
_cell.angle_beta   90.00
_cell.angle_gamma   90.00
#
_symmetry.space_group_name_H-M   'P 1'
#
loop_
_entity.id
_entity.type
_entity.pdbx_description
1 polymer ?
#
loop_
_entity_poly.entity_id
_entity_poly.type
_entity_poly.pdbx_seq_one_letter_code
_entity_poly.pdbx_strand_id
1 'polypeptide(L)'
;MKRLFSLLAAVMFCASVMAQAVIKFEKTSLDFGKFRESKVQVGEFVFTNTGNKPLVIQQAFGSCGCTVATPPKAPIAPGAKGVIKVSYNGKGKFQGEFKKPITVRSNASNSIVRIYILGNMLLDE
;
A
#
# COMPACT_ATOMS: atom_id res chain seq x y z
N MET A 1 50.72 -19.29 31.10
CA MET A 1 50.21 -19.11 30.85
C MET A 1 49.55 -18.43 30.30
N LYS A 2 49.26 -18.27 29.80
CA LYS A 2 48.75 -17.63 29.31
C LYS A 2 47.83 -17.54 28.62
N ARG A 3 47.34 -17.61 28.39
CA ARG A 3 46.55 -17.57 27.82
C ARG A 3 45.60 -17.17 27.72
N LEU A 4 45.09 -17.13 27.31
CA LEU A 4 44.23 -16.95 27.06
C LEU A 4 43.33 -16.31 26.89
N PHE A 5 43.00 -16.06 27.00
CA PHE A 5 42.22 -15.41 27.01
C PHE A 5 41.57 -14.82 26.25
N SER A 6 41.62 -14.60 25.85
CA SER A 6 41.36 -14.15 25.00
C SER A 6 40.26 -14.37 24.48
N LEU A 7 39.89 -14.79 24.25
CA LEU A 7 39.00 -15.09 23.80
C LEU A 7 37.95 -14.55 23.86
N LEU A 8 37.66 -14.37 24.09
CA LEU A 8 36.79 -13.88 24.32
C LEU A 8 36.29 -12.95 23.80
N ALA A 9 36.60 -12.58 23.30
CA ALA A 9 36.14 -11.53 22.55
C ALA A 9 35.09 -12.03 21.61
N ALA A 10 34.37 -12.84 22.06
CA ALA A 10 33.13 -13.11 21.41
C ALA A 10 32.45 -11.81 21.28
N VAL A 11 32.77 -11.10 20.29
CA VAL A 11 32.01 -9.97 19.92
C VAL A 11 30.66 -10.46 19.59
N MET A 12 29.80 -10.39 20.52
CA MET A 12 28.45 -10.51 20.24
C MET A 12 28.08 -9.34 19.36
N PHE A 13 28.15 -9.61 18.10
CA PHE A 13 27.60 -8.69 17.16
C PHE A 13 26.09 -8.78 17.27
N CYS A 14 25.54 -8.07 18.20
CA CYS A 14 24.12 -7.84 18.18
C CYS A 14 23.85 -6.93 17.01
N ALA A 15 23.62 -7.52 15.85
CA ALA A 15 22.96 -6.80 14.81
C ALA A 15 21.58 -6.47 15.36
N SER A 16 21.42 -5.26 15.84
CA SER A 16 20.11 -4.80 16.20
C SER A 16 19.30 -4.71 14.92
N VAL A 17 18.55 -5.75 14.64
CA VAL A 17 17.55 -5.69 13.58
C VAL A 17 16.45 -4.78 14.11
N MET A 18 16.40 -3.58 13.60
CA MET A 18 15.32 -2.67 13.96
C MET A 18 14.01 -3.27 13.49
N ALA A 19 13.05 -3.39 14.39
CA ALA A 19 11.73 -3.86 14.05
C ALA A 19 11.04 -2.79 13.20
N GLN A 20 10.64 -3.16 12.00
CA GLN A 20 9.94 -2.28 11.07
C GLN A 20 8.86 -3.04 10.34
N ALA A 21 7.72 -2.38 10.15
CA ALA A 21 6.75 -2.82 9.18
C ALA A 21 7.22 -2.36 7.81
N VAL A 22 6.94 -3.15 6.78
CA VAL A 22 7.24 -2.79 5.39
C VAL A 22 6.03 -3.17 4.56
N ILE A 23 5.54 -2.25 3.76
CA ILE A 23 4.39 -2.51 2.90
C ILE A 23 4.86 -2.78 1.48
N LYS A 24 4.41 -3.90 0.94
CA LYS A 24 4.73 -4.28 -0.44
C LYS A 24 3.45 -4.61 -1.18
N PHE A 25 3.12 -3.82 -2.19
CA PHE A 25 1.95 -4.06 -3.02
C PHE A 25 2.26 -5.09 -4.09
N GLU A 26 1.31 -5.99 -4.35
CA GLU A 26 1.44 -6.95 -5.45
C GLU A 26 1.38 -6.24 -6.79
N LYS A 27 0.51 -5.23 -6.89
CA LYS A 27 0.42 -4.35 -8.04
C LYS A 27 0.26 -2.93 -7.55
N THR A 28 0.90 -2.00 -8.23
CA THR A 28 0.82 -0.59 -7.87
C THR A 28 -0.13 0.19 -8.77
N SER A 29 -0.75 -0.48 -9.74
CA SER A 29 -1.75 0.15 -10.59
C SER A 29 -2.88 -0.83 -10.87
N LEU A 30 -4.07 -0.27 -11.07
CA LEU A 30 -5.26 -1.01 -11.37
C LEU A 30 -5.96 -0.32 -12.52
N ASP A 31 -6.13 -1.04 -13.64
CA ASP A 31 -6.76 -0.50 -14.84
C ASP A 31 -8.19 -1.00 -14.92
N PHE A 32 -9.14 -0.08 -14.86
CA PHE A 32 -10.55 -0.41 -14.98
C PHE A 32 -10.98 -0.64 -16.43
N GLY A 33 -10.13 -0.30 -17.41
CA GLY A 33 -10.48 -0.38 -18.80
C GLY A 33 -11.51 0.67 -19.19
N LYS A 34 -12.29 0.37 -20.22
CA LYS A 34 -13.35 1.27 -20.67
C LYS A 34 -14.60 1.05 -19.84
N PHE A 35 -15.22 2.13 -19.39
CA PHE A 35 -16.46 2.04 -18.61
C PHE A 35 -17.26 3.32 -18.80
N ARG A 36 -18.58 3.22 -18.54
CA ARG A 36 -19.49 4.37 -18.61
C ARG A 36 -19.47 5.14 -17.31
N GLU A 37 -19.67 6.46 -17.40
CA GLU A 37 -19.61 7.31 -16.21
C GLU A 37 -20.66 6.95 -15.15
N SER A 38 -21.78 6.36 -15.56
CA SER A 38 -22.81 5.93 -14.62
C SER A 38 -22.45 4.67 -13.85
N LYS A 39 -21.36 4.02 -14.21
CA LYS A 39 -20.93 2.77 -13.59
C LYS A 39 -19.76 3.03 -12.65
N VAL A 40 -20.01 2.94 -11.35
CA VAL A 40 -18.95 3.04 -10.35
C VAL A 40 -18.00 1.86 -10.52
N GLN A 41 -16.71 2.14 -10.58
CA GLN A 41 -15.68 1.10 -10.69
C GLN A 41 -15.19 0.73 -9.30
N VAL A 42 -14.99 -0.56 -9.08
CA VAL A 42 -14.47 -1.04 -7.80
C VAL A 42 -13.32 -1.99 -8.06
N GLY A 43 -12.40 -2.03 -7.11
CA GLY A 43 -11.27 -2.93 -7.20
C GLY A 43 -10.54 -3.00 -5.88
N GLU A 44 -9.44 -3.74 -5.89
CA GLU A 44 -8.67 -4.00 -4.69
C GLU A 44 -7.19 -3.96 -4.98
N PHE A 45 -6.44 -3.44 -4.01
CA PHE A 45 -4.99 -3.53 -4.01
C PHE A 45 -4.57 -4.44 -2.87
N VAL A 46 -3.90 -5.53 -3.21
CA VAL A 46 -3.40 -6.47 -2.22
C VAL A 46 -1.98 -6.10 -1.87
N PHE A 47 -1.67 -6.10 -0.58
CA PHE A 47 -0.32 -5.83 -0.11
C PHE A 47 0.08 -6.85 0.94
N THR A 48 1.39 -6.97 1.15
CA THR A 48 1.95 -7.85 2.16
C THR A 48 2.82 -7.02 3.10
N ASN A 49 2.73 -7.32 4.39
CA ASN A 49 3.69 -6.80 5.34
C ASN A 49 4.94 -7.68 5.29
N THR A 50 5.98 -7.20 4.61
CA THR A 50 7.23 -7.95 4.48
C THR A 50 8.21 -7.63 5.59
N GLY A 51 7.80 -6.79 6.54
CA GLY A 51 8.62 -6.45 7.70
C GLY A 51 8.46 -7.41 8.84
N ASN A 52 8.93 -7.00 10.00
CA ASN A 52 8.89 -7.82 11.21
C ASN A 52 8.14 -7.17 12.37
N LYS A 53 7.32 -6.17 12.06
CA LYS A 53 6.49 -5.46 13.02
C LYS A 53 5.10 -5.31 12.42
N PRO A 54 4.02 -5.30 13.23
CA PRO A 54 2.67 -5.11 12.68
C PRO A 54 2.55 -3.83 11.86
N LEU A 55 1.89 -3.95 10.73
CA LEU A 55 1.67 -2.86 9.79
C LEU A 55 0.30 -2.24 10.02
N VAL A 56 0.26 -0.94 10.24
CA VAL A 56 -0.98 -0.19 10.42
C VAL A 56 -1.10 0.81 9.28
N ILE A 57 -2.19 0.70 8.53
CA ILE A 57 -2.50 1.69 7.50
C ILE A 57 -3.20 2.85 8.19
N GLN A 58 -2.55 3.99 8.23
CA GLN A 58 -3.07 5.17 8.91
C GLN A 58 -4.09 5.91 8.06
N GLN A 59 -3.85 5.92 6.74
CA GLN A 59 -4.67 6.70 5.84
C GLN A 59 -4.47 6.22 4.41
N ALA A 60 -5.55 6.21 3.64
CA ALA A 60 -5.49 5.96 2.20
C ALA A 60 -6.50 6.89 1.55
N PHE A 61 -6.04 7.69 0.61
CA PHE A 61 -6.92 8.70 -0.01
C PHE A 61 -6.52 8.97 -1.46
N GLY A 62 -7.51 9.29 -2.26
CA GLY A 62 -7.28 9.70 -3.64
C GLY A 62 -7.03 11.18 -3.77
N SER A 63 -6.76 11.63 -4.99
CA SER A 63 -6.50 13.03 -5.31
C SER A 63 -7.79 13.85 -5.43
N CYS A 64 -8.95 13.19 -5.46
CA CYS A 64 -10.24 13.86 -5.51
C CYS A 64 -11.26 13.04 -4.72
N GLY A 65 -12.41 13.67 -4.41
CA GLY A 65 -13.49 12.98 -3.72
C GLY A 65 -14.17 11.89 -4.56
N CYS A 66 -13.81 11.77 -5.83
CA CYS A 66 -14.31 10.75 -6.73
C CYS A 66 -13.73 9.37 -6.46
N THR A 67 -12.61 9.30 -5.75
CA THR A 67 -11.94 8.05 -5.42
C THR A 67 -12.03 7.83 -3.93
N VAL A 68 -12.58 6.69 -3.53
CA VAL A 68 -12.65 6.29 -2.12
C VAL A 68 -11.79 5.06 -1.94
N ALA A 69 -10.83 5.18 -1.04
CA ALA A 69 -9.95 4.06 -0.68
C ALA A 69 -10.24 3.68 0.77
N THR A 70 -10.46 2.38 1.00
CA THR A 70 -10.81 1.87 2.32
C THR A 70 -9.75 0.86 2.76
N PRO A 71 -8.85 1.25 3.65
CA PRO A 71 -7.83 0.33 4.15
C PRO A 71 -8.41 -0.58 5.23
N PRO A 72 -7.73 -1.68 5.55
CA PRO A 72 -8.12 -2.51 6.68
C PRO A 72 -7.92 -1.73 7.98
N LYS A 73 -8.82 -1.97 8.94
CA LYS A 73 -8.75 -1.28 10.23
C LYS A 73 -7.81 -1.98 11.20
N ALA A 74 -7.68 -3.28 11.09
CA ALA A 74 -6.85 -4.07 11.98
C ALA A 74 -5.40 -4.05 11.51
N PRO A 75 -4.43 -4.12 12.44
CA PRO A 75 -3.03 -4.26 12.05
C PRO A 75 -2.79 -5.53 11.24
N ILE A 76 -1.84 -5.46 10.34
CA ILE A 76 -1.46 -6.60 9.50
C ILE A 76 -0.18 -7.19 10.08
N ALA A 77 -0.26 -8.45 10.50
CA ALA A 77 0.88 -9.13 11.11
C ALA A 77 2.03 -9.29 10.11
N PRO A 78 3.27 -9.42 10.61
CA PRO A 78 4.40 -9.70 9.73
C PRO A 78 4.13 -10.94 8.86
N GLY A 79 4.37 -10.81 7.57
CA GLY A 79 4.14 -11.88 6.61
C GLY A 79 2.71 -12.03 6.14
N ALA A 80 1.77 -11.32 6.76
CA ALA A 80 0.37 -11.40 6.39
C ALA A 80 0.04 -10.43 5.27
N LYS A 81 -1.10 -10.67 4.63
CA LYS A 81 -1.60 -9.81 3.56
C LYS A 81 -2.78 -8.99 4.02
N GLY A 82 -2.95 -7.83 3.40
CA GLY A 82 -4.11 -6.99 3.58
C GLY A 82 -4.61 -6.50 2.24
N VAL A 83 -5.77 -5.87 2.26
CA VAL A 83 -6.42 -5.38 1.05
C VAL A 83 -6.90 -3.96 1.28
N ILE A 84 -6.61 -3.09 0.32
CA ILE A 84 -7.20 -1.75 0.27
C ILE A 84 -8.27 -1.78 -0.82
N LYS A 85 -9.51 -1.56 -0.42
CA LYS A 85 -10.61 -1.53 -1.36
C LYS A 85 -10.73 -0.13 -1.94
N VAL A 86 -11.00 -0.05 -3.24
CA VAL A 86 -11.05 1.22 -3.95
C VAL A 86 -12.32 1.28 -4.78
N SER A 87 -12.97 2.42 -4.76
CA SER A 87 -14.07 2.70 -5.68
C SER A 87 -13.83 4.03 -6.36
N TYR A 88 -14.25 4.12 -7.61
CA TYR A 88 -14.13 5.34 -8.39
C TYR A 88 -15.50 5.68 -9.00
N ASN A 89 -15.98 6.88 -8.69
CA ASN A 89 -17.20 7.42 -9.27
C ASN A 89 -16.80 8.59 -10.15
N GLY A 90 -16.86 8.37 -11.47
CA GLY A 90 -16.47 9.38 -12.44
C GLY A 90 -17.57 10.32 -12.87
N LYS A 91 -18.73 10.23 -12.24
CA LYS A 91 -19.86 11.07 -12.64
C LYS A 91 -19.50 12.54 -12.52
N GLY A 92 -19.72 13.27 -13.60
CA GLY A 92 -19.37 14.69 -13.64
C GLY A 92 -17.91 14.99 -13.91
N LYS A 93 -17.09 13.97 -14.15
CA LYS A 93 -15.69 14.15 -14.49
C LYS A 93 -15.51 14.13 -16.00
N PHE A 94 -14.31 14.51 -16.44
CA PHE A 94 -14.01 14.51 -17.87
C PHE A 94 -13.91 13.08 -18.40
N GLN A 95 -14.47 12.87 -19.57
CA GLN A 95 -14.34 11.59 -20.27
C GLN A 95 -12.90 11.41 -20.75
N GLY A 96 -12.54 10.17 -21.02
CA GLY A 96 -11.26 9.81 -21.60
C GLY A 96 -10.39 9.04 -20.64
N GLU A 97 -9.14 8.88 -21.04
CA GLU A 97 -8.18 8.14 -20.23
C GLU A 97 -7.75 8.96 -19.03
N PHE A 98 -7.57 8.27 -17.91
CA PHE A 98 -7.08 8.92 -16.69
C PHE A 98 -6.13 7.99 -15.96
N LYS A 99 -5.27 8.61 -15.15
CA LYS A 99 -4.42 7.92 -14.19
C LYS A 99 -4.39 8.78 -12.94
N LYS A 100 -4.95 8.24 -11.86
CA LYS A 100 -5.09 8.99 -10.61
C LYS A 100 -4.35 8.31 -9.48
N PRO A 101 -3.60 9.06 -8.68
CA PRO A 101 -2.88 8.47 -7.56
C PRO A 101 -3.78 8.28 -6.36
N ILE A 102 -3.46 7.25 -5.59
CA ILE A 102 -3.99 7.04 -4.25
C ILE A 102 -2.79 7.02 -3.33
N THR A 103 -2.78 7.88 -2.34
CA THR A 103 -1.70 7.96 -1.38
C THR A 103 -2.02 7.08 -0.20
N VAL A 104 -1.10 6.17 0.12
CA VAL A 104 -1.23 5.26 1.26
C VAL A 104 -0.17 5.63 2.28
N ARG A 105 -0.63 5.96 3.48
CA ARG A 105 0.24 6.32 4.60
C ARG A 105 0.14 5.26 5.67
N SER A 106 1.27 4.81 6.17
CA SER A 106 1.32 3.75 7.17
C SER A 106 2.50 3.96 8.12
N ASN A 107 2.59 3.08 9.12
CA ASN A 107 3.73 3.06 10.03
C ASN A 107 4.92 2.29 9.47
N ALA A 108 4.87 1.90 8.19
CA ALA A 108 5.97 1.19 7.55
C ALA A 108 7.19 2.08 7.39
N SER A 109 8.36 1.47 7.19
CA SER A 109 9.57 2.22 6.86
C SER A 109 9.39 3.00 5.57
N ASN A 110 8.69 2.42 4.59
CA ASN A 110 8.22 3.13 3.41
C ASN A 110 6.83 3.70 3.70
N SER A 111 6.78 4.73 4.53
CA SER A 111 5.57 5.25 5.16
C SER A 111 4.57 5.87 4.20
N ILE A 112 5.01 6.29 3.04
CA ILE A 112 4.12 6.86 2.01
C ILE A 112 4.37 6.13 0.71
N VAL A 113 3.33 5.50 0.19
CA VAL A 113 3.38 4.80 -1.09
C VAL A 113 2.21 5.29 -1.93
N ARG A 114 2.45 5.53 -3.20
CA ARG A 114 1.38 5.88 -4.13
C ARG A 114 1.08 4.70 -5.02
N ILE A 115 -0.20 4.41 -5.13
CA ILE A 115 -0.74 3.43 -6.06
C ILE A 115 -1.68 4.19 -7.00
N TYR A 116 -2.02 3.58 -8.12
CA TYR A 116 -2.70 4.31 -9.18
C TYR A 116 -3.89 3.55 -9.71
N ILE A 117 -4.95 4.28 -10.01
CA ILE A 117 -6.06 3.74 -10.77
C ILE A 117 -6.04 4.36 -12.16
N LEU A 118 -6.31 3.55 -13.16
CA LEU A 118 -6.35 3.95 -14.55
C LEU A 118 -7.66 3.51 -15.15
N GLY A 119 -8.05 4.18 -16.21
CA GLY A 119 -9.23 3.78 -16.95
C GLY A 119 -9.49 4.71 -18.10
N ASN A 120 -10.53 4.39 -18.84
CA ASN A 120 -10.99 5.20 -19.94
C ASN A 120 -12.50 5.34 -19.80
N MET A 121 -12.92 6.48 -19.29
CA MET A 121 -14.32 6.73 -19.02
C MET A 121 -15.04 7.28 -20.24
N LEU A 122 -16.16 6.68 -20.54
CA LEU A 122 -17.03 7.11 -21.64
C LEU A 122 -18.27 7.78 -21.06
N LEU A 123 -18.71 8.83 -21.71
CA LEU A 123 -19.95 9.50 -21.29
C LEU A 123 -21.14 8.61 -21.62
N ASP A 124 -22.16 8.68 -20.78
CA ASP A 124 -23.44 8.08 -21.08
C ASP A 124 -24.12 8.88 -22.18
N GLU A 125 -24.82 8.17 -23.07
CA GLU A 125 -25.59 8.82 -24.11
C GLU A 125 -27.03 9.05 -23.68
#